data_dfa26e1257cb2bc379408dba823eb9e3
#
_entry.id   dfa26e1257cb2bc379408dba823eb9e3
#
_cell.length_a   1.000
_cell.length_b   1.000
_cell.length_c   1.000
_cell.angle_alpha   90.00
_cell.angle_beta   90.00
_cell.angle_gamma   90.00
#
_symmetry.space_group_name_H-M   'P 1'
#
loop_
_entity.id
_entity.type
_entity.pdbx_description
1 polymer ?
#
loop_
_entity_poly.entity_id
_entity_poly.type
_entity_poly.pdbx_seq_one_letter_code
_entity_poly.pdbx_strand_id
1 'polypeptide(L)' 'MALSKALIALGLIAAAAVPAVAQAPSGSSDTRYCMKIETTGNIVQRVKCWTREQWAEQGVDVDKDWPREGVRVLG' A
#
# COMPACT_ATOMS: atom_id res chain seq x y z
N MET A 1 -37.02 -5.63 -26.57
CA MET A 1 -36.53 -4.44 -26.89
C MET A 1 -35.86 -3.69 -25.83
N ALA A 2 -36.54 -3.06 -24.99
CA ALA A 2 -35.93 -2.22 -23.97
C ALA A 2 -35.30 -3.00 -22.85
N LEU A 3 -35.45 -4.26 -22.85
CA LEU A 3 -34.94 -5.06 -21.75
C LEU A 3 -33.48 -5.08 -21.60
N SER A 4 -32.78 -5.14 -22.70
CA SER A 4 -31.37 -5.27 -22.63
C SER A 4 -30.67 -4.11 -21.93
N LYS A 5 -31.30 -2.98 -21.92
CA LYS A 5 -30.69 -1.83 -21.32
C LYS A 5 -30.54 -1.95 -19.83
N ALA A 6 -31.53 -2.49 -19.20
CA ALA A 6 -31.47 -2.63 -17.76
C ALA A 6 -30.34 -3.54 -17.34
N LEU A 7 -30.05 -4.52 -18.15
CA LEU A 7 -29.00 -5.46 -17.79
C LEU A 7 -27.63 -4.83 -17.76
N ILE A 8 -27.42 -3.92 -18.64
CA ILE A 8 -26.13 -3.28 -18.73
C ILE A 8 -25.80 -2.50 -17.47
N ALA A 9 -26.79 -1.87 -16.92
CA ALA A 9 -26.58 -1.07 -15.74
C ALA A 9 -26.08 -1.89 -14.57
N LEU A 10 -26.49 -3.12 -14.52
CA LEU A 10 -26.09 -3.95 -13.40
C LEU A 10 -24.61 -4.28 -13.40
N GLY A 11 -24.06 -4.44 -14.56
CA GLY A 11 -22.68 -4.78 -14.65
C GLY A 11 -21.77 -3.74 -14.06
N LEU A 12 -22.18 -2.51 -14.13
CA LEU A 12 -21.35 -1.43 -13.64
C LEU A 12 -21.21 -1.44 -12.14
N ILE A 13 -22.24 -1.85 -11.46
CA ILE A 13 -22.20 -1.84 -10.01
C ILE A 13 -21.19 -2.82 -9.48
N ALA A 14 -21.04 -3.93 -10.14
CA ALA A 14 -20.10 -4.94 -9.67
C ALA A 14 -18.67 -4.41 -9.66
N ALA A 15 -18.33 -3.59 -10.61
CA ALA A 15 -16.97 -3.08 -10.70
C ALA A 15 -16.61 -2.18 -9.53
N ALA A 16 -17.59 -1.57 -8.92
CA ALA A 16 -17.32 -0.64 -7.83
C ALA A 16 -17.09 -1.34 -6.51
N ALA A 17 -17.27 -2.63 -6.47
CA ALA A 17 -17.18 -3.35 -5.22
C ALA A 17 -15.76 -3.71 -4.79
N VAL A 18 -14.76 -3.32 -5.56
CA VAL A 18 -13.39 -3.67 -5.22
C VAL A 18 -12.95 -2.87 -4.01
N PRO A 19 -12.54 -3.52 -2.93
CA PRO A 19 -12.08 -2.81 -1.75
C PRO A 19 -10.76 -2.09 -2.03
N ALA A 20 -10.63 -0.93 -1.45
CA ALA A 20 -9.40 -0.18 -1.55
C ALA A 20 -8.34 -0.81 -0.66
N VAL A 21 -7.15 -1.01 -1.20
CA VAL A 21 -6.02 -1.49 -0.42
C VAL A 21 -5.28 -0.28 0.10
N ALA A 22 -4.96 -0.29 1.40
CA ALA A 22 -4.21 0.81 1.99
C ALA A 22 -2.80 0.81 1.41
N GLN A 23 -2.45 1.89 0.74
CA GLN A 23 -1.14 2.05 0.14
C GLN A 23 -0.36 3.13 0.86
N ALA A 24 0.95 3.11 0.70
CA ALA A 24 1.78 4.15 1.27
C ALA A 24 1.41 5.50 0.67
N PRO A 25 1.38 6.56 1.48
CA PRO A 25 1.08 7.89 0.99
C PRO A 25 2.06 8.32 -0.09
N SER A 26 1.57 9.08 -1.04
CA SER A 26 2.42 9.63 -2.08
C SER A 26 3.36 10.67 -1.48
N GLY A 27 4.57 10.74 -1.99
CA GLY A 27 5.53 11.69 -1.51
C GLY A 27 6.55 12.03 -2.57
N SER A 28 7.53 12.84 -2.21
CA SER A 28 8.61 13.20 -3.10
C SER A 28 9.76 12.19 -2.96
N SER A 29 10.83 12.41 -3.69
CA SER A 29 12.01 11.55 -3.59
C SER A 29 12.66 11.63 -2.22
N ASP A 30 12.41 12.70 -1.48
CA ASP A 30 12.99 12.88 -0.15
C ASP A 30 12.10 12.39 0.97
N THR A 31 10.89 11.98 0.65
CA THR A 31 9.98 11.47 1.66
C THR A 31 10.47 10.14 2.19
N ARG A 32 10.50 10.02 3.51
CA ARG A 32 10.91 8.79 4.17
C ARG A 32 9.72 8.04 4.71
N TYR A 33 9.71 6.76 4.50
CA TYR A 33 8.64 5.88 4.93
C TYR A 33 9.14 5.01 6.07
N CYS A 34 8.51 5.16 7.23
CA CYS A 34 8.91 4.42 8.41
C CYS A 34 8.14 3.11 8.45
N MET A 35 8.86 2.01 8.42
CA MET A 35 8.26 0.68 8.39
C MET A 35 8.92 -0.22 9.42
N LYS A 36 8.18 -1.20 9.89
CA LYS A 36 8.69 -2.16 10.85
C LYS A 36 9.62 -3.14 10.16
N ILE A 37 10.70 -3.44 10.84
CA ILE A 37 11.63 -4.45 10.37
C ILE A 37 11.64 -5.57 11.41
N GLU A 38 11.36 -6.78 10.97
CA GLU A 38 11.45 -7.93 11.85
C GLU A 38 12.89 -8.41 11.87
N THR A 39 13.42 -8.56 13.08
CA THR A 39 14.75 -9.12 13.25
C THR A 39 14.58 -10.58 13.64
N THR A 40 15.15 -11.47 12.85
CA THR A 40 15.06 -12.90 13.10
C THR A 40 15.66 -13.25 14.45
N GLY A 41 14.89 -13.95 15.26
CA GLY A 41 15.37 -14.41 16.56
C GLY A 41 15.27 -13.40 17.67
N ASN A 42 14.68 -12.25 17.41
CA ASN A 42 14.53 -11.22 18.41
C ASN A 42 13.10 -10.69 18.36
N ILE A 43 12.50 -10.53 19.51
CA ILE A 43 11.10 -10.11 19.59
C ILE A 43 10.96 -8.60 19.39
N VAL A 44 12.06 -7.87 19.42
CA VAL A 44 12.03 -6.43 19.33
C VAL A 44 11.84 -6.01 17.88
N GLN A 45 10.70 -5.44 17.58
CA GLN A 45 10.44 -4.86 16.27
C GLN A 45 11.12 -3.51 16.19
N ARG A 46 11.89 -3.33 15.16
CA ARG A 46 12.55 -2.05 14.92
C ARG A 46 11.83 -1.32 13.79
N VAL A 47 11.85 -0.01 13.88
CA VAL A 47 11.29 0.83 12.83
C VAL A 47 12.45 1.56 12.14
N LYS A 48 12.46 1.50 10.83
CA LYS A 48 13.43 2.23 10.02
C LYS A 48 12.70 3.19 9.10
N CYS A 49 13.30 4.34 8.87
CA CYS A 49 12.71 5.37 8.03
C CYS A 49 13.65 5.63 6.85
N TRP A 50 13.24 5.16 5.70
CA TRP A 50 14.01 5.29 4.46
C TRP A 50 13.12 5.79 3.34
N THR A 51 13.73 6.34 2.31
CA THR A 51 12.99 6.72 1.10
C THR A 51 12.56 5.45 0.36
N ARG A 52 11.62 5.62 -0.58
CA ARG A 52 11.18 4.48 -1.39
C ARG A 52 12.35 3.85 -2.14
N GLU A 53 13.26 4.68 -2.63
CA GLU A 53 14.42 4.18 -3.35
C GLU A 53 15.33 3.36 -2.43
N GLN A 54 15.56 3.85 -1.23
CA GLN A 54 16.38 3.12 -0.27
C GLN A 54 15.76 1.80 0.14
N TRP A 55 14.43 1.79 0.33
CA TRP A 55 13.74 0.55 0.62
C TRP A 55 13.85 -0.44 -0.52
N ALA A 56 13.75 0.05 -1.75
CA ALA A 56 13.87 -0.83 -2.92
C ALA A 56 15.24 -1.47 -2.99
N GLU A 57 16.29 -0.75 -2.60
CA GLU A 57 17.62 -1.30 -2.54
C GLU A 57 17.74 -2.44 -1.53
N GLN A 58 16.89 -2.43 -0.52
CA GLN A 58 16.84 -3.50 0.46
C GLN A 58 15.88 -4.62 0.05
N GLY A 59 15.33 -4.55 -1.15
CA GLY A 59 14.39 -5.55 -1.61
C GLY A 59 12.99 -5.38 -1.07
N VAL A 60 12.65 -4.20 -0.57
CA VAL A 60 11.34 -3.92 0.02
C VAL A 60 10.55 -3.01 -0.89
N ASP A 61 9.33 -3.42 -1.21
CA ASP A 61 8.39 -2.59 -1.94
C ASP A 61 7.50 -1.90 -0.92
N VAL A 62 7.67 -0.59 -0.78
CA VAL A 62 6.95 0.18 0.22
C VAL A 62 5.44 0.05 0.06
N ASP A 63 4.94 0.15 -1.15
CA ASP A 63 3.50 0.09 -1.38
C ASP A 63 2.92 -1.28 -1.08
N LYS A 64 3.66 -2.31 -1.37
CA LYS A 64 3.21 -3.68 -1.15
C LYS A 64 3.20 -4.02 0.33
N ASP A 65 4.22 -3.60 1.05
CA ASP A 65 4.36 -3.95 2.46
C ASP A 65 3.73 -2.94 3.41
N TRP A 66 3.34 -1.78 2.91
CA TRP A 66 2.78 -0.73 3.73
C TRP A 66 1.58 -1.15 4.59
N PRO A 67 0.63 -1.92 4.08
CA PRO A 67 -0.53 -2.29 4.88
C PRO A 67 -0.18 -3.05 6.16
N ARG A 68 0.95 -3.75 6.16
CA ARG A 68 1.35 -4.52 7.33
C ARG A 68 2.43 -3.85 8.15
N GLU A 69 3.38 -3.23 7.47
CA GLU A 69 4.59 -2.75 8.11
C GLU A 69 4.64 -1.22 8.25
N GLY A 70 3.76 -0.51 7.61
CA GLY A 70 3.80 0.95 7.62
C GLY A 70 3.51 1.52 8.98
N VAL A 71 4.28 2.52 9.38
CA VAL A 71 4.13 3.17 10.67
C VAL A 71 3.81 4.64 10.49
N ARG A 72 4.65 5.37 9.77
CA ARG A 72 4.43 6.78 9.54
C ARG A 72 5.30 7.26 8.38
N VAL A 73 5.04 8.45 7.92
CA VAL A 73 5.77 9.07 6.82
C VAL A 73 6.39 10.37 7.31
N LEU A 74 7.62 10.62 6.95
CA LEU A 74 8.36 11.82 7.29
C LEU A 74 8.69 12.60 6.03
N GLY A 75 8.49 13.87 6.07
CA GLY A 75 8.74 14.76 4.94
C GLY A 75 7.50 15.05 4.10
#